data_cd00b408145c51c02fad69e24171e97f
#
_entry.id   cd00b408145c51c02fad69e24171e97f
#
_cell.length_a   1.000
_cell.length_b   1.000
_cell.length_c   1.000
_cell.angle_alpha   90.00
_cell.angle_beta   90.00
_cell.angle_gamma   90.00
#
_symmetry.space_group_name_H-M   'P 1'
#
loop_
_entity.id
_entity.type
_entity.pdbx_description
1 polymer ?
#
loop_
_entity_poly.entity_id
_entity_poly.type
_entity_poly.pdbx_seq_one_letter_code
_entity_poly.pdbx_strand_id
1 'polypeptide(L)'
;MLTKIHPLLQFSFFKQCEFSLEGKGKNLYITFDDGPVAEVTPEVLELLDEYDAKATFFCVGENVEKHPEIFDEILKRGHSVGNHTYHHIKGWNTKDEEYYSDIERANNLIKSNLFRPPYGRITPKQHYHLKKSYRIILWSVLSYDYNRLLTKQRVWRNVRNSVTNNDIILFH
;
A
#
# COMPACT_ATOMS: atom_id res chain seq x y z
N MET A 1 -0.63 -11.96 -17.69
CA MET A 1 -0.24 -11.27 -16.46
C MET A 1 -1.53 -10.91 -15.72
N LEU A 2 -1.69 -11.37 -14.49
CA LEU A 2 -2.96 -11.23 -13.75
C LEU A 2 -2.96 -9.86 -13.07
N THR A 3 -3.55 -8.87 -13.70
CA THR A 3 -3.59 -7.47 -13.19
C THR A 3 -4.69 -7.26 -12.14
N LYS A 4 -5.73 -8.08 -12.15
CA LYS A 4 -6.81 -8.06 -11.16
C LYS A 4 -6.80 -9.36 -10.34
N ILE A 5 -6.85 -9.24 -9.02
CA ILE A 5 -6.94 -10.40 -8.13
C ILE A 5 -8.35 -10.97 -8.20
N HIS A 6 -8.44 -12.25 -8.58
CA HIS A 6 -9.73 -12.91 -8.71
C HIS A 6 -10.44 -13.00 -7.35
N PRO A 7 -11.76 -12.72 -7.25
CA PRO A 7 -12.51 -12.77 -5.98
C PRO A 7 -12.34 -14.08 -5.20
N LEU A 8 -12.21 -15.23 -5.87
CA LEU A 8 -11.98 -16.51 -5.20
C LEU A 8 -10.65 -16.60 -4.46
N LEU A 9 -9.60 -15.91 -4.92
CA LEU A 9 -8.31 -15.84 -4.21
C LEU A 9 -8.38 -14.92 -2.99
N GLN A 10 -9.26 -13.92 -3.02
CA GLN A 10 -9.55 -13.06 -1.88
C GLN A 10 -10.26 -13.83 -0.75
N PHE A 11 -11.06 -14.85 -1.08
CA PHE A 11 -11.85 -15.62 -0.11
C PHE A 11 -11.06 -16.69 0.66
N SER A 12 -9.93 -17.19 0.13
CA SER A 12 -9.32 -18.42 0.64
C SER A 12 -8.48 -18.25 1.90
N PHE A 13 -7.64 -17.19 2.03
CA PHE A 13 -6.72 -17.01 3.16
C PHE A 13 -6.86 -15.66 3.87
N PHE A 14 -7.47 -14.66 3.23
CA PHE A 14 -7.46 -13.27 3.68
C PHE A 14 -8.86 -12.71 3.89
N LYS A 15 -9.76 -13.54 4.42
CA LYS A 15 -11.19 -13.20 4.63
C LYS A 15 -11.45 -11.90 5.41
N GLN A 16 -10.40 -11.29 5.98
CA GLN A 16 -10.45 -10.07 6.79
C GLN A 16 -9.41 -9.02 6.33
N CYS A 17 -8.81 -9.19 5.16
CA CYS A 17 -8.04 -8.14 4.50
C CYS A 17 -8.94 -7.39 3.51
N GLU A 18 -8.70 -6.09 3.39
CA GLU A 18 -9.47 -5.24 2.50
C GLU A 18 -8.77 -5.17 1.13
N PHE A 19 -9.41 -5.70 0.10
CA PHE A 19 -8.93 -5.65 -1.29
C PHE A 19 -9.62 -4.56 -2.10
N SER A 20 -10.81 -4.16 -1.65
CA SER A 20 -11.62 -3.07 -2.17
C SER A 20 -12.38 -2.47 -0.98
N LEU A 21 -12.84 -1.25 -1.10
CA LEU A 21 -13.61 -0.63 -0.04
C LEU A 21 -15.10 -0.60 -0.41
N GLU A 22 -15.96 -0.86 0.56
CA GLU A 22 -17.40 -0.68 0.38
C GLU A 22 -17.75 0.81 0.35
N GLY A 23 -18.54 1.23 -0.62
CA GLY A 23 -18.97 2.63 -0.73
C GLY A 23 -20.01 2.85 -1.81
N LYS A 24 -20.82 3.90 -1.65
CA LYS A 24 -21.76 4.37 -2.67
C LYS A 24 -21.00 5.31 -3.61
N GLY A 25 -21.10 5.06 -4.92
CA GLY A 25 -20.50 5.93 -5.94
C GLY A 25 -19.40 5.25 -6.76
N LYS A 26 -18.77 6.05 -7.62
CA LYS A 26 -17.67 5.62 -8.50
C LYS A 26 -16.35 6.11 -7.90
N ASN A 27 -15.80 5.35 -6.97
CA ASN A 27 -14.52 5.68 -6.31
C ASN A 27 -13.41 4.74 -6.79
N LEU A 28 -12.20 5.25 -6.85
CA LEU A 28 -10.96 4.49 -6.97
C LEU A 28 -10.04 4.92 -5.83
N TYR A 29 -9.38 3.94 -5.20
CA TYR A 29 -8.46 4.20 -4.11
C TYR A 29 -7.04 4.00 -4.61
N ILE A 30 -6.36 5.12 -4.89
CA ILE A 30 -4.97 5.12 -5.34
C ILE A 30 -4.07 4.90 -4.14
N THR A 31 -3.18 3.93 -4.23
CA THR A 31 -2.21 3.64 -3.17
C THR A 31 -0.81 3.48 -3.72
N PHE A 32 0.18 3.97 -2.97
CA PHE A 32 1.60 3.88 -3.27
C PHE A 32 2.30 3.14 -2.12
N ASP A 33 3.13 2.16 -2.45
CA ASP A 33 3.95 1.44 -1.49
C ASP A 33 5.42 1.93 -1.56
N ASP A 34 6.23 1.52 -0.58
CA ASP A 34 7.69 1.69 -0.48
C ASP A 34 8.19 3.11 -0.19
N GLY A 35 7.36 4.14 -0.35
CA GLY A 35 7.75 5.54 -0.08
C GLY A 35 8.04 5.85 1.41
N PRO A 36 8.41 7.12 1.69
CA PRO A 36 8.73 8.18 0.76
C PRO A 36 10.06 7.95 0.02
N VAL A 37 10.10 8.35 -1.25
CA VAL A 37 11.31 8.29 -2.11
C VAL A 37 11.59 9.69 -2.65
N ALA A 38 12.79 10.21 -2.43
CA ALA A 38 13.12 11.61 -2.72
C ALA A 38 12.95 11.99 -4.20
N GLU A 39 13.27 11.06 -5.10
CA GLU A 39 13.22 11.29 -6.55
C GLU A 39 11.80 11.18 -7.14
N VAL A 40 10.87 10.53 -6.44
CA VAL A 40 9.56 10.17 -7.01
C VAL A 40 8.40 10.77 -6.22
N THR A 41 8.43 10.69 -4.89
CA THR A 41 7.27 11.08 -4.07
C THR A 41 6.85 12.54 -4.27
N PRO A 42 7.76 13.54 -4.37
CA PRO A 42 7.37 14.92 -4.63
C PRO A 42 6.64 15.11 -5.96
N GLU A 43 7.11 14.47 -7.05
CA GLU A 43 6.45 14.54 -8.36
C GLU A 43 5.05 13.93 -8.32
N VAL A 44 4.88 12.83 -7.59
CA VAL A 44 3.57 12.19 -7.38
C VAL A 44 2.62 13.11 -6.62
N LEU A 45 3.11 13.80 -5.59
CA LEU A 45 2.30 14.74 -4.81
C LEU A 45 1.83 15.93 -5.65
N GLU A 46 2.70 16.49 -6.48
CA GLU A 46 2.35 17.56 -7.43
C GLU A 46 1.27 17.11 -8.41
N LEU A 47 1.44 15.90 -8.98
CA LEU A 47 0.45 15.33 -9.88
C LEU A 47 -0.92 15.10 -9.20
N LEU A 48 -0.92 14.61 -7.97
CA LEU A 48 -2.16 14.43 -7.21
C LEU A 48 -2.88 15.76 -6.94
N ASP A 49 -2.13 16.82 -6.63
CA ASP A 49 -2.69 18.16 -6.44
C ASP A 49 -3.25 18.74 -7.75
N GLU A 50 -2.57 18.54 -8.89
CA GLU A 50 -3.06 18.98 -10.21
C GLU A 50 -4.46 18.42 -10.52
N TYR A 51 -4.73 17.19 -10.09
CA TYR A 51 -6.01 16.51 -10.32
C TYR A 51 -6.98 16.56 -9.12
N ASP A 52 -6.68 17.34 -8.08
CA ASP A 52 -7.42 17.37 -6.81
C ASP A 52 -7.70 15.97 -6.25
N ALA A 53 -6.74 15.07 -6.42
CA ALA A 53 -6.84 13.66 -6.03
C ALA A 53 -6.13 13.42 -4.70
N LYS A 54 -6.65 12.49 -3.91
CA LYS A 54 -6.00 12.02 -2.68
C LYS A 54 -5.62 10.56 -2.82
N ALA A 55 -4.53 10.19 -2.15
CA ALA A 55 -3.99 8.83 -2.15
C ALA A 55 -3.65 8.35 -0.74
N THR A 56 -3.34 7.06 -0.62
CA THR A 56 -2.78 6.49 0.59
C THR A 56 -1.37 5.99 0.30
N PHE A 57 -0.41 6.42 1.12
CA PHE A 57 0.99 6.01 1.03
C PHE A 57 1.30 5.01 2.13
N PHE A 58 1.61 3.76 1.77
CA PHE A 58 2.11 2.74 2.69
C PHE A 58 3.63 2.88 2.78
N CYS A 59 4.06 3.55 3.84
CA CYS A 59 5.44 3.99 3.99
C CYS A 59 6.31 2.94 4.69
N VAL A 60 7.52 2.77 4.19
CA VAL A 60 8.60 2.02 4.84
C VAL A 60 9.23 2.90 5.91
N GLY A 61 9.32 2.41 7.14
CA GLY A 61 9.77 3.21 8.28
C GLY A 61 11.19 3.77 8.10
N GLU A 62 12.10 2.99 7.52
CA GLU A 62 13.46 3.44 7.20
C GLU A 62 13.45 4.63 6.23
N ASN A 63 12.54 4.66 5.26
CA ASN A 63 12.40 5.76 4.32
C ASN A 63 11.77 7.01 4.97
N VAL A 64 10.83 6.81 5.90
CA VAL A 64 10.29 7.93 6.70
C VAL A 64 11.39 8.56 7.57
N GLU A 65 12.25 7.74 8.19
CA GLU A 65 13.37 8.24 8.99
C GLU A 65 14.40 8.99 8.14
N LYS A 66 14.64 8.54 6.90
CA LYS A 66 15.56 9.20 5.95
C LYS A 66 15.01 10.49 5.34
N HIS A 67 13.69 10.57 5.14
CA HIS A 67 13.02 11.66 4.43
C HIS A 67 11.80 12.18 5.22
N PRO A 68 11.98 12.63 6.48
CA PRO A 68 10.87 13.09 7.31
C PRO A 68 10.14 14.29 6.71
N GLU A 69 10.85 15.17 5.99
CA GLU A 69 10.28 16.33 5.33
C GLU A 69 9.28 15.95 4.22
N ILE A 70 9.56 14.87 3.47
CA ILE A 70 8.65 14.37 2.43
C ILE A 70 7.44 13.69 3.07
N PHE A 71 7.66 12.96 4.15
CA PHE A 71 6.57 12.35 4.91
C PHE A 71 5.61 13.41 5.49
N ASP A 72 6.16 14.48 6.05
CA ASP A 72 5.37 15.62 6.52
C ASP A 72 4.59 16.29 5.40
N GLU A 73 5.19 16.38 4.20
CA GLU A 73 4.51 16.95 3.02
C GLU A 73 3.35 16.09 2.55
N ILE A 74 3.47 14.75 2.59
CA ILE A 74 2.34 13.82 2.33
C ILE A 74 1.16 14.15 3.25
N LEU A 75 1.43 14.32 4.55
CA LEU A 75 0.40 14.61 5.54
C LEU A 75 -0.22 16.01 5.35
N LYS A 76 0.60 17.04 5.12
CA LYS A 76 0.16 18.43 4.90
C LYS A 76 -0.77 18.57 3.71
N ARG A 77 -0.51 17.82 2.62
CA ARG A 77 -1.36 17.81 1.42
C ARG A 77 -2.63 16.96 1.61
N GLY A 78 -2.88 16.42 2.82
CA GLY A 78 -4.11 15.71 3.18
C GLY A 78 -4.22 14.30 2.63
N HIS A 79 -3.09 13.66 2.31
CA HIS A 79 -3.06 12.24 1.96
C HIS A 79 -3.09 11.37 3.22
N SER A 80 -3.52 10.12 3.06
CA SER A 80 -3.48 9.12 4.11
C SER A 80 -2.12 8.39 4.12
N VAL A 81 -1.69 7.92 5.29
CA VAL A 81 -0.50 7.10 5.42
C VAL A 81 -0.82 5.76 6.07
N GLY A 82 -0.08 4.72 5.73
CA GLY A 82 -0.14 3.39 6.30
C GLY A 82 1.26 2.84 6.57
N ASN A 83 1.32 1.84 7.43
CA ASN A 83 2.56 1.16 7.82
C ASN A 83 2.90 0.07 6.79
N HIS A 84 4.16 0.07 6.30
CA HIS A 84 4.69 -0.95 5.38
C HIS A 84 5.93 -1.65 5.94
N THR A 85 5.97 -1.88 7.28
CA THR A 85 7.12 -2.34 8.07
C THR A 85 8.27 -1.31 8.10
N TYR A 86 9.28 -1.53 8.94
CA TYR A 86 10.40 -0.60 9.00
C TYR A 86 11.45 -0.91 7.94
N HIS A 87 11.82 -2.21 7.75
CA HIS A 87 12.83 -2.65 6.80
C HIS A 87 12.24 -3.34 5.55
N HIS A 88 10.96 -3.18 5.26
CA HIS A 88 10.28 -3.84 4.13
C HIS A 88 10.42 -5.38 4.13
N ILE A 89 10.30 -6.01 5.32
CA ILE A 89 10.51 -7.44 5.51
C ILE A 89 9.28 -8.28 5.18
N LYS A 90 9.52 -9.50 4.66
CA LYS A 90 8.45 -10.45 4.30
C LYS A 90 7.98 -11.23 5.52
N GLY A 91 6.69 -11.16 5.85
CA GLY A 91 6.13 -11.91 6.98
C GLY A 91 6.38 -13.42 6.91
N TRP A 92 6.29 -14.02 5.72
CA TRP A 92 6.47 -15.48 5.54
C TRP A 92 7.87 -16.01 5.89
N ASN A 93 8.90 -15.17 5.79
CA ASN A 93 10.30 -15.54 5.96
C ASN A 93 10.90 -14.97 7.25
N THR A 94 10.09 -14.30 8.07
CA THR A 94 10.53 -13.61 9.28
C THR A 94 9.84 -14.23 10.49
N LYS A 95 10.55 -14.40 11.60
CA LYS A 95 9.97 -14.85 12.87
C LYS A 95 8.91 -13.84 13.33
N ASP A 96 7.84 -14.35 13.95
CA ASP A 96 6.71 -13.49 14.31
C ASP A 96 7.10 -12.31 15.21
N GLU A 97 7.96 -12.56 16.22
CA GLU A 97 8.41 -11.52 17.14
C GLU A 97 9.22 -10.42 16.45
N GLU A 98 10.10 -10.80 15.53
CA GLU A 98 10.89 -9.88 14.71
C GLU A 98 9.98 -9.09 13.78
N TYR A 99 9.02 -9.76 13.15
CA TYR A 99 8.06 -9.11 12.24
C TYR A 99 7.20 -8.08 12.97
N TYR A 100 6.71 -8.41 14.16
CA TYR A 100 5.90 -7.47 14.95
C TYR A 100 6.73 -6.29 15.46
N SER A 101 7.96 -6.54 15.92
CA SER A 101 8.88 -5.48 16.36
C SER A 101 9.21 -4.51 15.23
N ASP A 102 9.39 -5.01 14.01
CA ASP A 102 9.67 -4.18 12.83
C ASP A 102 8.44 -3.31 12.45
N ILE A 103 7.24 -3.85 12.55
CA ILE A 103 5.99 -3.10 12.35
C ILE A 103 5.82 -2.02 13.43
N GLU A 104 6.06 -2.35 14.71
CA GLU A 104 5.95 -1.39 15.80
C GLU A 104 6.98 -0.27 15.67
N ARG A 105 8.22 -0.59 15.29
CA ARG A 105 9.26 0.40 15.02
C ARG A 105 8.81 1.39 13.93
N ALA A 106 8.27 0.90 12.83
CA ALA A 106 7.71 1.76 11.79
C ALA A 106 6.55 2.62 12.32
N ASN A 107 5.67 2.03 13.14
CA ASN A 107 4.48 2.74 13.62
C ASN A 107 4.79 3.84 14.64
N ASN A 108 5.95 3.81 15.30
CA ASN A 108 6.41 4.92 16.13
C ASN A 108 6.64 6.21 15.32
N LEU A 109 6.96 6.07 14.03
CA LEU A 109 7.13 7.18 13.09
C LEU A 109 5.83 7.52 12.36
N ILE A 110 5.16 6.51 11.79
CA ILE A 110 4.02 6.67 10.87
C ILE A 110 2.71 6.96 11.62
N LYS A 111 2.50 6.34 12.79
CA LYS A 111 1.33 6.53 13.67
C LYS A 111 0.00 6.27 12.95
N SER A 112 -0.11 5.16 12.24
CA SER A 112 -1.29 4.77 11.48
C SER A 112 -1.86 3.43 11.94
N ASN A 113 -3.17 3.26 11.83
CA ASN A 113 -3.84 1.98 12.00
C ASN A 113 -4.04 1.23 10.66
N LEU A 114 -3.56 1.79 9.54
CA LEU A 114 -3.51 1.11 8.25
C LEU A 114 -2.19 0.34 8.14
N PHE A 115 -2.27 -0.90 7.71
CA PHE A 115 -1.10 -1.74 7.49
C PHE A 115 -1.21 -2.48 6.17
N ARG A 116 -0.13 -2.48 5.40
CA ARG A 116 0.02 -3.33 4.22
C ARG A 116 1.26 -4.19 4.37
N PRO A 117 1.12 -5.53 4.37
CA PRO A 117 2.30 -6.40 4.44
C PRO A 117 3.11 -6.31 3.15
N PRO A 118 4.44 -6.16 3.22
CA PRO A 118 5.31 -6.21 2.06
C PRO A 118 5.05 -7.43 1.19
N TYR A 119 5.01 -7.22 -0.14
CA TYR A 119 4.69 -8.25 -1.14
C TYR A 119 3.29 -8.87 -0.99
N GLY A 120 2.40 -8.32 -0.16
CA GLY A 120 1.12 -8.94 0.20
C GLY A 120 1.27 -10.26 0.97
N ARG A 121 2.42 -10.50 1.62
CA ARG A 121 2.76 -11.79 2.24
C ARG A 121 2.78 -11.74 3.75
N ILE A 122 1.75 -12.34 4.33
CA ILE A 122 1.55 -12.45 5.78
C ILE A 122 1.07 -13.86 6.10
N THR A 123 1.51 -14.45 7.22
CA THR A 123 1.01 -15.75 7.68
C THR A 123 -0.37 -15.61 8.35
N PRO A 124 -1.19 -16.69 8.41
CA PRO A 124 -2.46 -16.65 9.12
C PRO A 124 -2.32 -16.24 10.61
N LYS A 125 -1.24 -16.65 11.27
CA LYS A 125 -0.95 -16.30 12.67
C LYS A 125 -0.64 -14.81 12.81
N GLN A 126 0.22 -14.27 11.94
CA GLN A 126 0.55 -12.84 11.91
C GLN A 126 -0.70 -12.00 11.59
N HIS A 127 -1.50 -12.41 10.61
CA HIS A 127 -2.77 -11.77 10.29
C HIS A 127 -3.71 -11.73 11.50
N TYR A 128 -3.91 -12.87 12.18
CA TYR A 128 -4.77 -12.95 13.37
C TYR A 128 -4.30 -12.03 14.51
N HIS A 129 -2.99 -11.85 14.66
CA HIS A 129 -2.42 -10.94 15.65
C HIS A 129 -2.64 -9.48 15.25
N LEU A 130 -2.23 -9.11 14.03
CA LEU A 130 -2.19 -7.73 13.56
C LEU A 130 -3.57 -7.10 13.33
N LYS A 131 -4.58 -7.88 12.93
CA LYS A 131 -5.94 -7.37 12.73
C LYS A 131 -6.61 -6.80 13.99
N LYS A 132 -6.04 -7.03 15.18
CA LYS A 132 -6.52 -6.46 16.44
C LYS A 132 -6.21 -4.97 16.56
N SER A 133 -5.13 -4.52 15.91
CA SER A 133 -4.63 -3.15 15.99
C SER A 133 -4.62 -2.44 14.64
N TYR A 134 -4.64 -3.20 13.54
CA TYR A 134 -4.54 -2.67 12.19
C TYR A 134 -5.68 -3.14 11.29
N ARG A 135 -6.11 -2.23 10.41
CA ARG A 135 -6.83 -2.59 9.18
C ARG A 135 -5.80 -3.03 8.16
N ILE A 136 -5.89 -4.28 7.70
CA ILE A 136 -4.92 -4.85 6.76
C ILE A 136 -5.43 -4.64 5.34
N ILE A 137 -4.79 -3.73 4.63
CA ILE A 137 -5.18 -3.28 3.30
C ILE A 137 -4.30 -3.98 2.26
N LEU A 138 -4.90 -4.69 1.35
CA LEU A 138 -4.26 -5.23 0.16
C LEU A 138 -4.70 -4.42 -1.08
N TRP A 139 -4.74 -5.03 -2.24
CA TRP A 139 -5.16 -4.39 -3.48
C TRP A 139 -5.98 -5.35 -4.34
N SER A 140 -6.85 -4.81 -5.15
CA SER A 140 -7.58 -5.55 -6.17
C SER A 140 -6.94 -5.41 -7.54
N VAL A 141 -6.25 -4.29 -7.81
CA VAL A 141 -5.58 -4.01 -9.08
C VAL A 141 -4.10 -3.71 -8.84
N LEU A 142 -3.24 -4.48 -9.52
CA LEU A 142 -1.79 -4.29 -9.52
C LEU A 142 -1.35 -3.64 -10.84
N SER A 143 -0.68 -2.50 -10.75
CA SER A 143 -0.17 -1.75 -11.90
C SER A 143 0.97 -2.47 -12.62
N TYR A 144 1.84 -3.15 -11.86
CA TYR A 144 3.15 -3.69 -12.28
C TYR A 144 4.17 -2.63 -12.69
N ASP A 145 4.05 -1.41 -12.18
CA ASP A 145 4.95 -0.29 -12.47
C ASP A 145 6.40 -0.54 -12.04
N TYR A 146 6.63 -1.30 -10.97
CA TYR A 146 7.95 -1.74 -10.51
C TYR A 146 8.69 -2.63 -11.52
N ASN A 147 7.99 -3.19 -12.51
CA ASN A 147 8.61 -4.04 -13.51
C ASN A 147 9.23 -3.20 -14.64
N ARG A 148 10.54 -2.98 -14.58
CA ARG A 148 11.33 -2.19 -15.53
C ARG A 148 11.27 -2.69 -16.99
N LEU A 149 10.79 -3.92 -17.23
CA LEU A 149 10.57 -4.45 -18.58
C LEU A 149 9.26 -3.97 -19.21
N LEU A 150 8.39 -3.34 -18.43
CA LEU A 150 7.11 -2.83 -18.93
C LEU A 150 7.24 -1.36 -19.35
N THR A 151 6.62 -1.04 -20.49
CA THR A 151 6.47 0.35 -20.92
C THR A 151 5.38 1.07 -20.11
N LYS A 152 5.46 2.40 -20.02
CA LYS A 152 4.43 3.25 -19.38
C LYS A 152 3.02 2.96 -19.96
N GLN A 153 2.92 2.75 -21.27
CA GLN A 153 1.65 2.42 -21.95
C GLN A 153 1.11 1.04 -21.53
N ARG A 154 1.99 0.09 -21.21
CA ARG A 154 1.55 -1.22 -20.72
C ARG A 154 1.05 -1.12 -19.28
N VAL A 155 1.74 -0.42 -18.41
CA VAL A 155 1.31 -0.13 -17.04
C VAL A 155 -0.05 0.56 -17.05
N TRP A 156 -0.20 1.62 -17.85
CA TRP A 156 -1.48 2.31 -18.02
C TRP A 156 -2.62 1.37 -18.46
N ARG A 157 -2.39 0.52 -19.47
CA ARG A 157 -3.39 -0.46 -19.92
C ARG A 157 -3.74 -1.48 -18.84
N ASN A 158 -2.77 -1.93 -18.05
CA ASN A 158 -3.00 -2.85 -16.94
C ASN A 158 -4.03 -2.27 -15.96
N VAL A 159 -3.85 -1.03 -15.56
CA VAL A 159 -4.76 -0.34 -14.64
C VAL A 159 -6.10 -0.05 -15.32
N ARG A 160 -6.09 0.68 -16.44
CA ARG A 160 -7.30 1.14 -17.12
C ARG A 160 -8.29 0.01 -17.44
N ASN A 161 -7.79 -1.14 -17.90
CA ASN A 161 -8.63 -2.26 -18.30
C ASN A 161 -9.08 -3.16 -17.14
N SER A 162 -8.54 -2.92 -15.94
CA SER A 162 -8.80 -3.78 -14.77
C SER A 162 -9.67 -3.11 -13.72
N VAL A 163 -9.66 -1.79 -13.66
CA VAL A 163 -10.34 -1.04 -12.60
C VAL A 163 -11.87 -1.09 -12.74
N THR A 164 -12.51 -1.26 -11.60
CA THR A 164 -13.95 -1.12 -11.40
C THR A 164 -14.21 -0.27 -10.15
N ASN A 165 -15.45 0.03 -9.84
CA ASN A 165 -15.78 0.84 -8.67
C ASN A 165 -15.21 0.24 -7.38
N ASN A 166 -14.67 1.12 -6.53
CA ASN A 166 -14.17 0.81 -5.20
C ASN A 166 -12.92 -0.07 -5.17
N ASP A 167 -12.26 -0.26 -6.31
CA ASP A 167 -10.96 -0.95 -6.35
C ASP A 167 -9.86 -0.16 -5.63
N ILE A 168 -9.00 -0.90 -4.95
CA ILE A 168 -7.72 -0.40 -4.43
C ILE A 168 -6.65 -0.72 -5.47
N ILE A 169 -5.97 0.33 -5.95
CA ILE A 169 -4.94 0.23 -7.00
C ILE A 169 -3.57 0.38 -6.32
N LEU A 170 -2.67 -0.54 -6.61
CA LEU A 170 -1.29 -0.51 -6.11
C LEU A 170 -0.33 0.01 -7.17
N PHE A 171 0.42 1.05 -6.77
CA PHE A 171 1.62 1.58 -7.41
C PHE A 171 2.83 1.55 -6.45
N HIS A 172 4.04 1.74 -7.02
CA HIS A 172 5.30 1.80 -6.28
C HIS A 172 6.11 3.05 -6.67
#